data_3a699aec397aaf41aeeb76d67345e62d
#
_entry.id   3a699aec397aaf41aeeb76d67345e62d
#
_cell.length_a   1.000
_cell.length_b   1.000
_cell.length_c   1.000
_cell.angle_alpha   90.00
_cell.angle_beta   90.00
_cell.angle_gamma   90.00
#
_symmetry.space_group_name_H-M   'P 1'
#
loop_
_entity.id
_entity.type
_entity.pdbx_description
1 polymer ?
#
loop_
_entity_poly.entity_id
_entity_poly.type
_entity_poly.pdbx_seq_one_letter_code
_entity_poly.pdbx_strand_id
1 'polypeptide(L)'
;PLGVEEILVTARKRSESIQDVPVAVTALSVEQVERGNIQRVQDLEKLAPNVEMYDMAFGGGGMSASIRGLSFDDLEKTFEPTVGTVIDGVFAASNSGTDLDLFDLESVEILRGPQGTLFGRNTIGGVISINRTKPTREFGVKFKTDLEEDNTSDVKLIFNAPIGDNGGLKVSLRRLQSDNFAFNVTRNEREKMRDLTAASIVY
;
A
#
# COMPACT_ATOMS: atom_id res chain seq x y z
N PRO A 1 -3.44 20.75 28.22
CA PRO A 1 -4.53 20.22 27.42
C PRO A 1 -3.95 19.21 26.46
N LEU A 2 -4.39 17.97 26.59
CA LEU A 2 -4.08 16.95 25.59
C LEU A 2 -4.87 17.36 24.34
N GLY A 3 -4.19 18.01 23.39
CA GLY A 3 -4.78 18.28 22.09
C GLY A 3 -5.05 16.93 21.43
N VAL A 4 -6.30 16.65 21.13
CA VAL A 4 -6.66 15.53 20.27
C VAL A 4 -6.10 15.90 18.89
N GLU A 5 -5.16 15.13 18.42
CA GLU A 5 -4.58 15.31 17.08
C GLU A 5 -5.69 15.10 16.05
N GLU A 6 -5.99 16.13 15.28
CA GLU A 6 -7.05 16.06 14.28
C GLU A 6 -6.57 15.20 13.11
N ILE A 7 -7.22 14.05 12.90
CA ILE A 7 -6.90 13.16 11.78
C ILE A 7 -7.63 13.67 10.53
N LEU A 8 -6.87 14.16 9.58
CA LEU A 8 -7.38 14.54 8.26
C LEU A 8 -7.40 13.34 7.32
N VAL A 9 -8.47 13.21 6.55
CA VAL A 9 -8.67 12.15 5.56
C VAL A 9 -9.00 12.73 4.19
N THR A 10 -8.70 11.98 3.14
CA THR A 10 -9.01 12.35 1.74
C THR A 10 -10.15 11.51 1.17
N ALA A 11 -10.90 10.86 2.03
CA ALA A 11 -11.96 9.91 1.71
C ALA A 11 -12.99 10.40 0.66
N ARG A 12 -13.21 11.71 0.57
CA ARG A 12 -14.09 12.33 -0.43
C ARG A 12 -13.33 13.15 -1.48
N LYS A 13 -12.07 12.80 -1.75
CA LYS A 13 -11.17 13.53 -2.67
C LYS A 13 -10.93 15.00 -2.27
N ARG A 14 -11.09 15.30 -1.00
CA ARG A 14 -10.76 16.58 -0.35
C ARG A 14 -10.32 16.30 1.09
N SER A 15 -9.43 17.12 1.61
CA SER A 15 -8.96 16.99 2.99
C SER A 15 -10.04 17.46 3.95
N GLU A 16 -10.51 16.57 4.81
CA GLU A 16 -11.56 16.80 5.82
C GLU A 16 -11.21 16.10 7.11
N SER A 17 -11.76 16.58 8.23
CA SER A 17 -11.66 15.86 9.50
C SER A 17 -12.39 14.52 9.42
N ILE A 18 -11.78 13.46 9.93
CA ILE A 18 -12.40 12.11 9.96
C ILE A 18 -13.76 12.12 10.63
N GLN A 19 -13.97 13.05 11.58
CA GLN A 19 -15.23 13.18 12.32
C GLN A 19 -16.37 13.78 11.47
N ASP A 20 -16.03 14.52 10.41
CA ASP A 20 -17.00 15.18 9.52
C ASP A 20 -17.36 14.33 8.31
N VAL A 21 -16.69 13.19 8.12
CA VAL A 21 -16.92 12.31 6.98
C VAL A 21 -18.06 11.32 7.27
N PRO A 22 -19.20 11.36 6.52
CA PRO A 22 -20.35 10.49 6.75
C PRO A 22 -20.13 9.07 6.19
N VAL A 23 -18.91 8.56 6.23
CA VAL A 23 -18.53 7.23 5.74
C VAL A 23 -17.70 6.54 6.82
N ALA A 24 -17.85 5.23 6.96
CA ALA A 24 -17.02 4.45 7.86
C ALA A 24 -15.59 4.36 7.34
N VAL A 25 -14.71 5.22 7.81
CA VAL A 25 -13.29 5.31 7.43
C VAL A 25 -12.42 4.80 8.56
N THR A 26 -11.38 4.06 8.23
CA THR A 26 -10.20 3.85 9.06
C THR A 26 -9.05 4.56 8.38
N ALA A 27 -8.51 5.59 9.01
CA ALA A 27 -7.31 6.29 8.54
C ALA A 27 -6.13 5.88 9.40
N LEU A 28 -5.03 5.52 8.76
CA LEU A 28 -3.80 5.10 9.40
C LEU A 28 -2.69 6.09 9.03
N SER A 29 -2.10 6.70 10.05
CA SER A 29 -0.93 7.56 9.87
C SER A 29 0.35 6.74 9.72
N VAL A 30 1.41 7.38 9.23
CA VAL A 30 2.75 6.76 9.12
C VAL A 30 3.20 6.17 10.46
N GLU A 31 3.00 6.92 11.55
CA GLU A 31 3.41 6.49 12.89
C GLU A 31 2.64 5.24 13.35
N GLN A 32 1.37 5.12 13.01
CA GLN A 32 0.56 3.94 13.33
C GLN A 32 1.02 2.72 12.52
N VAL A 33 1.34 2.91 11.25
CA VAL A 33 1.88 1.87 10.36
C VAL A 33 3.24 1.40 10.87
N GLU A 34 4.14 2.32 11.23
CA GLU A 34 5.46 1.99 11.76
C GLU A 34 5.39 1.29 13.12
N ARG A 35 4.55 1.77 14.05
CA ARG A 35 4.35 1.12 15.36
C ARG A 35 3.71 -0.27 15.26
N GLY A 36 2.83 -0.45 14.28
CA GLY A 36 2.20 -1.74 13.99
C GLY A 36 3.12 -2.73 13.29
N ASN A 37 4.35 -2.32 12.95
CA ASN A 37 5.26 -3.09 12.09
C ASN A 37 4.58 -3.56 10.80
N ILE A 38 3.79 -2.67 10.21
CA ILE A 38 3.08 -2.92 8.97
C ILE A 38 4.04 -2.66 7.83
N GLN A 39 4.38 -3.71 7.10
CA GLN A 39 5.33 -3.62 6.00
C GLN A 39 4.65 -3.67 4.64
N ARG A 40 3.53 -4.38 4.54
CA ARG A 40 2.77 -4.57 3.30
C ARG A 40 1.31 -4.19 3.49
N VAL A 41 0.63 -3.97 2.39
CA VAL A 41 -0.81 -3.64 2.40
C VAL A 41 -1.64 -4.71 3.09
N GLN A 42 -1.28 -5.99 2.96
CA GLN A 42 -1.97 -7.09 3.65
C GLN A 42 -1.96 -6.95 5.17
N ASP A 43 -0.86 -6.45 5.74
CA ASP A 43 -0.75 -6.28 7.18
C ASP A 43 -1.75 -5.27 7.76
N LEU A 44 -2.38 -4.43 6.92
CA LEU A 44 -3.38 -3.45 7.33
C LEU A 44 -4.63 -4.09 7.94
N GLU A 45 -4.91 -5.37 7.63
CA GLU A 45 -6.01 -6.11 8.25
C GLU A 45 -5.92 -6.13 9.78
N LYS A 46 -4.70 -6.12 10.33
CA LYS A 46 -4.45 -6.09 11.78
C LYS A 46 -4.96 -4.81 12.45
N LEU A 47 -5.11 -3.73 11.69
CA LEU A 47 -5.49 -2.40 12.17
C LEU A 47 -6.90 -1.98 11.76
N ALA A 48 -7.52 -2.68 10.81
CA ALA A 48 -8.84 -2.32 10.29
C ALA A 48 -9.88 -3.42 10.55
N PRO A 49 -10.91 -3.18 11.39
CA PRO A 49 -11.92 -4.18 11.68
C PRO A 49 -12.77 -4.52 10.45
N ASN A 50 -13.14 -5.80 10.31
CA ASN A 50 -13.93 -6.34 9.18
C ASN A 50 -13.28 -6.13 7.81
N VAL A 51 -11.96 -6.13 7.77
CA VAL A 51 -11.14 -6.10 6.56
C VAL A 51 -10.24 -7.32 6.61
N GLU A 52 -10.25 -8.10 5.57
CA GLU A 52 -9.37 -9.25 5.34
C GLU A 52 -8.62 -9.02 4.05
N MET A 53 -7.34 -9.29 4.04
CA MET A 53 -6.47 -9.12 2.88
C MET A 53 -5.61 -10.35 2.69
N TYR A 54 -5.54 -10.86 1.48
CA TYR A 54 -4.78 -12.07 1.18
C TYR A 54 -4.12 -11.99 -0.18
N ASP A 55 -2.99 -12.67 -0.30
CA ASP A 55 -2.28 -12.81 -1.56
C ASP A 55 -3.10 -13.65 -2.54
N MET A 56 -3.18 -13.24 -3.78
CA MET A 56 -3.77 -14.07 -4.83
C MET A 56 -2.84 -15.25 -5.15
N ALA A 57 -3.40 -16.45 -5.20
CA ALA A 57 -2.69 -17.73 -5.19
C ALA A 57 -1.71 -17.98 -6.34
N PHE A 58 -1.66 -17.16 -7.38
CA PHE A 58 -0.79 -17.33 -8.54
C PHE A 58 0.16 -16.15 -8.73
N GLY A 59 1.11 -16.02 -7.81
CA GLY A 59 2.37 -15.33 -7.93
C GLY A 59 2.45 -14.14 -8.91
N GLY A 60 2.03 -12.98 -8.52
CA GLY A 60 2.16 -11.78 -9.35
C GLY A 60 2.08 -10.50 -8.54
N GLY A 61 2.23 -10.60 -7.20
CA GLY A 61 2.09 -9.43 -6.33
C GLY A 61 0.68 -8.84 -6.39
N GLY A 62 -0.32 -9.70 -6.60
CA GLY A 62 -1.73 -9.31 -6.56
C GLY A 62 -2.31 -9.54 -5.18
N MET A 63 -3.10 -8.60 -4.70
CA MET A 63 -3.81 -8.65 -3.44
C MET A 63 -5.31 -8.67 -3.68
N SER A 64 -6.02 -9.56 -3.00
CA SER A 64 -7.47 -9.48 -2.87
C SER A 64 -7.85 -8.95 -1.49
N ALA A 65 -8.94 -8.21 -1.44
CA ALA A 65 -9.46 -7.65 -0.20
C ALA A 65 -10.95 -7.99 -0.05
N SER A 66 -11.32 -8.34 1.19
CA SER A 66 -12.70 -8.50 1.63
C SER A 66 -13.03 -7.42 2.65
N ILE A 67 -14.11 -6.71 2.45
CA ILE A 67 -14.62 -5.74 3.42
C ILE A 67 -16.04 -6.14 3.80
N ARG A 68 -16.26 -6.43 5.09
CA ARG A 68 -17.55 -6.90 5.62
C ARG A 68 -18.08 -8.17 4.91
N GLY A 69 -17.16 -9.07 4.52
CA GLY A 69 -17.50 -10.30 3.81
C GLY A 69 -17.80 -10.12 2.31
N LEU A 70 -17.65 -8.89 1.77
CA LEU A 70 -17.75 -8.65 0.35
C LEU A 70 -16.38 -8.81 -0.28
N SER A 71 -16.12 -9.93 -0.92
CA SER A 71 -14.91 -10.22 -1.68
C SER A 71 -15.26 -10.76 -3.05
N PHE A 72 -14.27 -10.77 -3.92
CA PHE A 72 -14.32 -11.48 -5.18
C PHE A 72 -12.96 -12.14 -5.41
N ASP A 73 -12.91 -13.45 -5.33
CA ASP A 73 -11.68 -14.22 -5.24
C ASP A 73 -11.34 -14.95 -6.55
N ASP A 74 -11.91 -14.49 -7.65
CA ASP A 74 -11.59 -15.11 -8.93
C ASP A 74 -10.22 -14.64 -9.44
N LEU A 75 -9.42 -15.61 -9.86
CA LEU A 75 -8.07 -15.42 -10.38
C LEU A 75 -8.07 -14.92 -11.84
N GLU A 76 -9.21 -14.94 -12.47
CA GLU A 76 -9.37 -14.48 -13.83
C GLU A 76 -9.22 -12.95 -13.90
N LYS A 77 -8.25 -12.49 -14.67
CA LYS A 77 -7.97 -11.05 -14.86
C LYS A 77 -9.14 -10.28 -15.50
N THR A 78 -10.14 -10.99 -16.00
CA THR A 78 -11.33 -10.44 -16.61
C THR A 78 -12.41 -10.05 -15.61
N PHE A 79 -12.32 -10.55 -14.38
CA PHE A 79 -13.26 -10.21 -13.31
C PHE A 79 -12.81 -8.97 -12.57
N GLU A 80 -13.78 -8.22 -12.10
CA GLU A 80 -13.57 -6.95 -11.44
C GLU A 80 -13.68 -7.11 -9.92
N PRO A 81 -12.76 -6.51 -9.13
CA PRO A 81 -12.82 -6.61 -7.68
C PRO A 81 -14.05 -5.92 -7.10
N THR A 82 -14.49 -6.35 -5.92
CA THR A 82 -15.54 -5.68 -5.15
C THR A 82 -15.02 -4.56 -4.27
N VAL A 83 -13.72 -4.59 -3.96
CA VAL A 83 -12.99 -3.58 -3.21
C VAL A 83 -11.99 -2.91 -4.14
N GLY A 84 -12.13 -1.62 -4.31
CA GLY A 84 -11.24 -0.82 -5.17
C GLY A 84 -9.95 -0.45 -4.44
N THR A 85 -8.81 -0.50 -5.16
CA THR A 85 -7.54 0.04 -4.68
C THR A 85 -7.23 1.32 -5.43
N VAL A 86 -6.91 2.38 -4.70
CA VAL A 86 -6.53 3.69 -5.24
C VAL A 86 -5.14 4.03 -4.74
N ILE A 87 -4.25 4.38 -5.63
CA ILE A 87 -2.85 4.73 -5.33
C ILE A 87 -2.61 6.14 -5.83
N ASP A 88 -2.30 7.08 -4.92
CA ASP A 88 -2.10 8.50 -5.22
C ASP A 88 -3.25 9.10 -6.06
N GLY A 89 -4.48 8.71 -5.75
CA GLY A 89 -5.69 9.17 -6.45
C GLY A 89 -6.00 8.42 -7.76
N VAL A 90 -5.14 7.50 -8.21
CA VAL A 90 -5.34 6.69 -9.42
C VAL A 90 -5.93 5.34 -9.06
N PHE A 91 -7.06 5.00 -9.69
CA PHE A 91 -7.71 3.71 -9.48
C PHE A 91 -6.92 2.58 -10.16
N ALA A 92 -6.55 1.57 -9.38
CA ALA A 92 -5.93 0.35 -9.90
C ALA A 92 -7.01 -0.53 -10.54
N ALA A 93 -6.97 -0.66 -11.86
CA ALA A 93 -7.97 -1.42 -12.61
C ALA A 93 -7.89 -2.94 -12.41
N SER A 94 -6.81 -3.43 -11.82
CA SER A 94 -6.55 -4.84 -11.55
C SER A 94 -5.92 -5.00 -10.17
N ASN A 95 -6.19 -6.13 -9.54
CA ASN A 95 -5.54 -6.51 -8.29
C ASN A 95 -4.05 -6.91 -8.49
N SER A 96 -3.61 -7.10 -9.75
CA SER A 96 -2.21 -7.40 -10.04
C SER A 96 -1.34 -6.16 -9.76
N GLY A 97 -0.26 -6.35 -8.99
CA GLY A 97 0.64 -5.26 -8.63
C GLY A 97 0.15 -4.35 -7.50
N THR A 98 -0.91 -4.73 -6.79
CA THR A 98 -1.43 -3.97 -5.63
C THR A 98 -0.79 -4.39 -4.30
N ASP A 99 0.07 -5.42 -4.30
CA ASP A 99 0.94 -5.74 -3.16
C ASP A 99 2.05 -4.69 -3.07
N LEU A 100 1.71 -3.56 -2.50
CA LEU A 100 2.60 -2.42 -2.36
C LEU A 100 3.35 -2.47 -1.04
N ASP A 101 4.59 -2.02 -1.09
CA ASP A 101 5.36 -1.70 0.09
C ASP A 101 4.94 -0.33 0.65
N LEU A 102 4.78 -0.28 1.96
CA LEU A 102 4.33 0.91 2.67
C LEU A 102 5.48 1.80 3.19
N PHE A 103 6.69 1.65 2.63
CA PHE A 103 7.86 2.42 3.06
C PHE A 103 7.79 3.92 2.73
N ASP A 104 7.20 4.27 1.60
CA ASP A 104 7.04 5.66 1.13
C ASP A 104 5.61 6.17 1.36
N LEU A 105 5.06 5.89 2.52
CA LEU A 105 3.68 6.16 2.83
C LEU A 105 3.49 7.55 3.46
N GLU A 106 2.45 8.24 3.07
CA GLU A 106 1.89 9.41 3.76
C GLU A 106 0.68 8.99 4.61
N SER A 107 -0.24 8.24 4.02
CA SER A 107 -1.42 7.74 4.71
C SER A 107 -2.05 6.54 4.00
N VAL A 108 -2.79 5.74 4.75
CA VAL A 108 -3.71 4.74 4.20
C VAL A 108 -5.09 4.99 4.75
N GLU A 109 -6.08 5.02 3.87
CA GLU A 109 -7.48 5.16 4.22
C GLU A 109 -8.27 3.97 3.72
N ILE A 110 -9.03 3.33 4.60
CA ILE A 110 -9.90 2.20 4.27
C ILE A 110 -11.36 2.65 4.44
N LEU A 111 -12.03 2.88 3.32
CA LEU A 111 -13.42 3.29 3.24
C LEU A 111 -14.28 2.03 3.13
N ARG A 112 -15.14 1.81 4.11
CA ARG A 112 -15.97 0.60 4.19
C ARG A 112 -17.40 0.87 3.74
N GLY A 113 -17.86 0.07 2.78
CA GLY A 113 -19.17 0.18 2.15
C GLY A 113 -19.11 0.84 0.77
N PRO A 114 -20.23 0.95 0.06
CA PRO A 114 -20.27 1.39 -1.34
C PRO A 114 -19.68 2.78 -1.56
N GLN A 115 -18.75 2.88 -2.49
CA GLN A 115 -18.05 4.12 -2.84
C GLN A 115 -18.21 4.51 -4.33
N GLY A 116 -19.22 3.94 -5.01
CA GLY A 116 -19.40 4.10 -6.44
C GLY A 116 -19.57 5.53 -6.94
N THR A 117 -20.10 6.44 -6.13
CA THR A 117 -20.32 7.85 -6.50
C THR A 117 -19.03 8.65 -6.67
N LEU A 118 -17.98 8.30 -5.93
CA LEU A 118 -16.70 9.03 -5.91
C LEU A 118 -15.58 8.30 -6.63
N PHE A 119 -15.57 6.97 -6.53
CA PHE A 119 -14.48 6.14 -7.05
C PHE A 119 -14.90 5.30 -8.26
N GLY A 120 -16.19 5.29 -8.59
CA GLY A 120 -16.71 4.59 -9.77
C GLY A 120 -16.99 3.12 -9.51
N ARG A 121 -16.89 2.31 -10.57
CA ARG A 121 -17.16 0.87 -10.52
C ARG A 121 -16.20 0.12 -9.59
N ASN A 122 -16.55 -1.12 -9.24
CA ASN A 122 -15.68 -2.02 -8.48
C ASN A 122 -15.39 -1.58 -7.04
N THR A 123 -16.32 -0.85 -6.43
CA THR A 123 -16.18 -0.28 -5.09
C THR A 123 -17.41 -0.51 -4.23
N ILE A 124 -18.10 -1.64 -4.43
CA ILE A 124 -19.30 -1.98 -3.68
C ILE A 124 -19.00 -2.41 -2.24
N GLY A 125 -17.87 -3.07 -2.01
CA GLY A 125 -17.39 -3.44 -0.68
C GLY A 125 -16.69 -2.29 0.02
N GLY A 126 -15.99 -1.47 -0.75
CA GLY A 126 -15.21 -0.35 -0.23
C GLY A 126 -14.06 0.06 -1.11
N VAL A 127 -13.19 0.91 -0.55
CA VAL A 127 -11.96 1.39 -1.21
C VAL A 127 -10.82 1.40 -0.22
N ILE A 128 -9.65 0.96 -0.67
CA ILE A 128 -8.37 1.12 0.00
C ILE A 128 -7.62 2.21 -0.76
N SER A 129 -7.43 3.36 -0.12
CA SER A 129 -6.69 4.50 -0.69
C SER A 129 -5.31 4.58 -0.03
N ILE A 130 -4.27 4.50 -0.84
CA ILE A 130 -2.88 4.54 -0.42
C ILE A 130 -2.27 5.80 -0.99
N ASN A 131 -1.85 6.69 -0.11
CA ASN A 131 -1.21 7.94 -0.48
C ASN A 131 0.27 7.88 -0.13
N ARG A 132 1.13 8.07 -1.11
CA ARG A 132 2.58 8.13 -0.92
C ARG A 132 3.03 9.55 -0.65
N THR A 133 4.14 9.69 0.05
CA THR A 133 4.70 11.01 0.34
C THR A 133 4.99 11.78 -0.96
N LYS A 134 4.73 13.08 -0.94
CA LYS A 134 5.02 13.97 -2.06
C LYS A 134 6.49 14.41 -2.04
N PRO A 135 7.04 14.81 -3.21
CA PRO A 135 8.34 15.48 -3.24
C PRO A 135 8.35 16.70 -2.33
N THR A 136 9.42 16.88 -1.58
CA THR A 136 9.62 18.04 -0.72
C THR A 136 10.66 19.00 -1.32
N ARG A 137 10.63 20.25 -0.89
CA ARG A 137 11.64 21.26 -1.25
C ARG A 137 12.90 21.15 -0.41
N GLU A 138 12.95 20.18 0.49
CA GLU A 138 14.08 19.96 1.38
C GLU A 138 14.88 18.77 0.88
N PHE A 139 16.20 18.89 0.99
CA PHE A 139 17.07 17.75 0.75
C PHE A 139 16.86 16.72 1.86
N GLY A 140 16.59 15.49 1.47
CA GLY A 140 16.37 14.41 2.41
C GLY A 140 16.73 13.06 1.83
N VAL A 141 17.21 12.17 2.69
CA VAL A 141 17.47 10.77 2.35
C VAL A 141 16.83 9.89 3.42
N LYS A 142 15.99 8.95 3.01
CA LYS A 142 15.42 7.91 3.86
C LYS A 142 15.93 6.56 3.37
N PHE A 143 16.55 5.80 4.28
CA PHE A 143 17.09 4.48 3.98
C PHE A 143 16.51 3.48 4.97
N LYS A 144 16.10 2.32 4.46
CA LYS A 144 15.67 1.18 5.27
C LYS A 144 16.26 -0.10 4.70
N THR A 145 16.66 -1.01 5.58
CA THR A 145 17.03 -2.37 5.21
C THR A 145 16.40 -3.34 6.19
N ASP A 146 15.78 -4.38 5.64
CA ASP A 146 15.19 -5.47 6.38
C ASP A 146 15.93 -6.75 5.99
N LEU A 147 16.43 -7.50 6.97
CA LEU A 147 17.13 -8.77 6.79
C LEU A 147 16.40 -9.83 7.60
N GLU A 148 16.01 -10.91 6.96
CA GLU A 148 15.26 -12.01 7.58
C GLU A 148 16.01 -13.33 7.46
N GLU A 149 15.69 -14.31 8.31
CA GLU A 149 16.37 -15.60 8.40
C GLU A 149 16.36 -16.43 7.11
N ASP A 150 15.35 -16.23 6.26
CA ASP A 150 15.17 -16.96 4.98
C ASP A 150 15.95 -16.36 3.80
N ASN A 151 17.13 -15.80 4.04
CA ASN A 151 17.88 -15.06 3.03
C ASN A 151 17.09 -13.93 2.37
N THR A 152 16.10 -13.38 3.07
CA THR A 152 15.39 -12.21 2.60
C THR A 152 16.19 -10.96 2.90
N SER A 153 16.45 -10.20 1.88
CA SER A 153 17.04 -8.85 1.99
C SER A 153 16.17 -7.86 1.23
N ASP A 154 15.69 -6.83 1.90
CA ASP A 154 14.92 -5.74 1.31
C ASP A 154 15.62 -4.42 1.60
N VAL A 155 16.11 -3.78 0.57
CA VAL A 155 16.82 -2.50 0.64
C VAL A 155 16.00 -1.43 -0.04
N LYS A 156 15.72 -0.36 0.67
CA LYS A 156 14.87 0.75 0.24
C LYS A 156 15.59 2.08 0.42
N LEU A 157 15.52 2.93 -0.56
CA LEU A 157 16.11 4.26 -0.56
C LEU A 157 15.13 5.26 -1.14
N ILE A 158 14.91 6.36 -0.42
CA ILE A 158 14.21 7.53 -0.94
C ILE A 158 15.15 8.71 -0.85
N PHE A 159 15.21 9.44 -1.93
CA PHE A 159 15.99 10.67 -2.06
C PHE A 159 15.04 11.79 -2.47
N ASN A 160 15.06 12.88 -1.71
CA ASN A 160 14.38 14.12 -2.04
C ASN A 160 15.39 15.23 -2.30
N ALA A 161 15.14 16.03 -3.32
CA ALA A 161 15.92 17.22 -3.61
C ALA A 161 15.04 18.36 -4.11
N PRO A 162 15.36 19.63 -3.78
CA PRO A 162 14.69 20.78 -4.37
C PRO A 162 15.02 20.89 -5.87
N ILE A 163 14.03 21.30 -6.68
CA ILE A 163 14.21 21.66 -8.09
C ILE A 163 13.64 23.06 -8.34
N GLY A 164 14.51 23.98 -8.73
CA GLY A 164 14.13 25.39 -8.93
C GLY A 164 13.57 26.00 -7.65
N ASP A 165 12.77 27.05 -7.81
CA ASP A 165 12.28 27.83 -6.66
C ASP A 165 11.00 27.22 -6.04
N ASN A 166 10.25 26.42 -6.79
CA ASN A 166 8.93 25.94 -6.39
C ASN A 166 8.70 24.42 -6.50
N GLY A 167 9.70 23.66 -6.95
CA GLY A 167 9.57 22.23 -7.19
C GLY A 167 10.39 21.36 -6.24
N GLY A 168 10.05 20.08 -6.20
CA GLY A 168 10.81 19.02 -5.55
C GLY A 168 10.94 17.80 -6.46
N LEU A 169 12.03 17.08 -6.31
CA LEU A 169 12.24 15.79 -6.95
C LEU A 169 12.33 14.70 -5.88
N LYS A 170 11.58 13.64 -6.06
CA LYS A 170 11.71 12.44 -5.25
C LYS A 170 12.08 11.25 -6.14
N VAL A 171 13.11 10.51 -5.73
CA VAL A 171 13.54 9.25 -6.34
C VAL A 171 13.44 8.16 -5.30
N SER A 172 12.68 7.10 -5.59
CA SER A 172 12.56 5.95 -4.72
C SER A 172 13.12 4.72 -5.43
N LEU A 173 13.97 3.98 -4.72
CA LEU A 173 14.60 2.74 -5.19
C LEU A 173 14.34 1.63 -4.19
N ARG A 174 14.06 0.43 -4.69
CA ARG A 174 13.91 -0.79 -3.88
C ARG A 174 14.60 -1.97 -4.54
N ARG A 175 15.26 -2.77 -3.73
CA ARG A 175 15.78 -4.08 -4.11
C ARG A 175 15.35 -5.10 -3.07
N LEU A 176 14.45 -6.02 -3.47
CA LEU A 176 14.00 -7.14 -2.65
C LEU A 176 14.52 -8.43 -3.26
N GLN A 177 15.17 -9.23 -2.45
CA GLN A 177 15.55 -10.60 -2.77
C GLN A 177 15.08 -11.50 -1.63
N SER A 178 14.40 -12.59 -1.95
CA SER A 178 13.93 -13.56 -0.98
C SER A 178 14.02 -14.95 -1.57
N ASP A 179 14.64 -15.86 -0.84
CA ASP A 179 14.65 -17.28 -1.16
C ASP A 179 13.39 -17.95 -0.59
N ASN A 180 12.90 -18.96 -1.27
CA ASN A 180 11.84 -19.79 -0.75
C ASN A 180 12.43 -20.81 0.25
N PHE A 181 11.65 -21.22 1.24
CA PHE A 181 11.97 -22.37 2.08
C PHE A 181 11.89 -23.70 1.30
N ALA A 182 11.27 -23.71 0.11
CA ALA A 182 11.26 -24.87 -0.77
C ALA A 182 12.65 -25.10 -1.37
N PHE A 183 13.19 -26.30 -1.15
CA PHE A 183 14.47 -26.72 -1.69
C PHE A 183 14.28 -27.59 -2.92
N ASN A 184 14.83 -27.15 -4.05
CA ASN A 184 14.82 -27.93 -5.29
C ASN A 184 15.93 -28.98 -5.27
N VAL A 185 15.56 -30.24 -5.01
CA VAL A 185 16.53 -31.36 -4.89
C VAL A 185 17.28 -31.61 -6.19
N THR A 186 16.68 -31.32 -7.33
CA THR A 186 17.32 -31.58 -8.64
C THR A 186 18.39 -30.55 -8.95
N ARG A 187 18.15 -29.29 -8.59
CA ARG A 187 19.11 -28.18 -8.80
C ARG A 187 20.06 -27.99 -7.62
N ASN A 188 19.77 -28.64 -6.49
CA ASN A 188 20.50 -28.51 -5.23
C ASN A 188 20.59 -27.04 -4.75
N GLU A 189 19.50 -26.30 -4.90
CA GLU A 189 19.41 -24.90 -4.51
C GLU A 189 18.01 -24.58 -3.95
N ARG A 190 17.90 -23.50 -3.17
CA ARG A 190 16.60 -22.95 -2.78
C ARG A 190 15.99 -22.21 -3.97
N GLU A 191 14.69 -22.37 -4.17
CA GLU A 191 13.99 -21.60 -5.18
C GLU A 191 13.83 -20.15 -4.73
N LYS A 192 14.03 -19.21 -5.65
CA LYS A 192 13.77 -17.79 -5.36
C LYS A 192 12.27 -17.57 -5.27
N MET A 193 11.83 -16.98 -4.16
CA MET A 193 10.44 -16.59 -3.96
C MET A 193 10.16 -15.22 -4.57
N ARG A 194 11.05 -14.26 -4.33
CA ARG A 194 10.92 -12.88 -4.84
C ARG A 194 12.28 -12.37 -5.29
N ASP A 195 12.29 -11.73 -6.44
CA ASP A 195 13.42 -10.95 -6.96
C ASP A 195 12.85 -9.71 -7.63
N LEU A 196 12.81 -8.60 -6.90
CA LEU A 196 12.17 -7.36 -7.35
C LEU A 196 13.18 -6.22 -7.34
N THR A 197 13.24 -5.47 -8.42
CA THR A 197 13.86 -4.15 -8.46
C THR A 197 12.81 -3.16 -8.91
N ALA A 198 12.57 -2.12 -8.11
CA ALA A 198 11.64 -1.07 -8.42
C ALA A 198 12.31 0.30 -8.32
N ALA A 199 11.91 1.21 -9.20
CA ALA A 199 12.32 2.60 -9.15
C ALA A 199 11.15 3.50 -9.52
N SER A 200 11.02 4.64 -8.85
CA SER A 200 10.05 5.67 -9.20
C SER A 200 10.67 7.06 -9.11
N ILE A 201 10.20 7.95 -9.96
CA ILE A 201 10.60 9.36 -9.96
C ILE A 201 9.32 10.18 -9.97
N VAL A 202 9.22 11.14 -9.06
CA VAL A 202 8.10 12.07 -8.92
C VAL A 202 8.65 13.49 -8.83
N TYR A 203 8.02 14.43 -9.50
CA TYR A 203 8.41 15.84 -9.49
C TYR A 203 7.19 16.73 -9.29
#